data_b2ed724ecc8e092ba2c741c0f2f91676
#
_entry.id   b2ed724ecc8e092ba2c741c0f2f91676
#
_cell.length_a   1.000
_cell.length_b   1.000
_cell.length_c   1.000
_cell.angle_alpha   90.00
_cell.angle_beta   90.00
_cell.angle_gamma   90.00
#
_symmetry.space_group_name_H-M   'P 1'
#
loop_
_entity.id
_entity.type
_entity.pdbx_description
1 polymer ?
#
loop_
_entity_poly.entity_id
_entity_poly.type
_entity_poly.pdbx_seq_one_letter_code
_entity_poly.pdbx_strand_id
1 'polypeptide(L)'
;MGLVIKLVRHCESEANTGKVNAHEVGDHAIPLSPHGQGHAREVGRALGREYVAGSLLYASPYKRTRETLSGILEGCGLTLDDVAGSYEDPRLREVEHGYEPIESQAELRRTHGWFYYRFRGGESPADCYDRTSSFLESMMRQVERKDTERVLIVTHGLAVRCFVMRFLHLSVEQFDSLANPHNGAIITLADKTTLVDPIFTNDYWGVSGLTLRVGDE
;
A
#
# COMPACT_ATOMS: atom_id res chain seq x y z
N MET A 1 -20.68 5.93 12.33
CA MET A 1 -19.81 5.94 11.12
C MET A 1 -19.30 4.53 10.94
N GLY A 2 -19.11 4.05 9.73
CA GLY A 2 -18.55 2.73 9.49
C GLY A 2 -17.03 2.77 9.38
N LEU A 3 -16.39 1.60 9.37
CA LEU A 3 -14.94 1.47 9.21
C LEU A 3 -14.44 2.14 7.92
N VAL A 4 -13.39 2.95 8.03
CA VAL A 4 -12.66 3.56 6.93
C VAL A 4 -11.21 3.10 6.97
N ILE A 5 -10.73 2.50 5.90
CA ILE A 5 -9.35 2.08 5.74
C ILE A 5 -8.69 2.96 4.69
N LYS A 6 -7.59 3.62 5.04
CA LYS A 6 -6.76 4.32 4.07
C LYS A 6 -5.43 3.62 3.93
N LEU A 7 -5.04 3.34 2.67
CA LEU A 7 -3.72 2.85 2.34
C LEU A 7 -2.93 3.99 1.69
N VAL A 8 -1.68 4.11 2.06
CA VAL A 8 -0.75 5.07 1.47
C VAL A 8 0.42 4.29 0.87
N ARG A 9 0.65 4.47 -0.45
CA ARG A 9 1.92 4.03 -1.02
C ARG A 9 3.02 4.93 -0.47
N HIS A 10 4.16 4.37 -0.06
CA HIS A 10 5.31 5.16 0.39
C HIS A 10 5.61 6.31 -0.57
N CYS A 11 6.08 7.44 -0.06
CA CYS A 11 6.49 8.58 -0.85
C CYS A 11 7.76 8.27 -1.67
N GLU A 12 8.18 9.16 -2.54
CA GLU A 12 9.32 8.96 -3.44
C GLU A 12 10.57 8.53 -2.66
N SER A 13 11.16 7.40 -3.05
CA SER A 13 12.40 6.87 -2.48
C SER A 13 13.61 7.19 -3.39
N GLU A 14 14.81 7.04 -2.88
CA GLU A 14 16.03 7.20 -3.67
C GLU A 14 16.12 6.20 -4.83
N ALA A 15 15.51 5.01 -4.71
CA ALA A 15 15.40 4.08 -5.83
C ALA A 15 14.43 4.59 -6.90
N ASN A 16 13.33 5.27 -6.54
CA ASN A 16 12.42 5.87 -7.53
C ASN A 16 13.08 6.99 -8.35
N THR A 17 14.10 7.65 -7.80
CA THR A 17 14.87 8.67 -8.51
C THR A 17 16.01 8.09 -9.36
N GLY A 18 16.25 6.80 -9.31
CA GLY A 18 17.37 6.12 -9.96
C GLY A 18 18.74 6.33 -9.30
N LYS A 19 18.80 6.99 -8.14
CA LYS A 19 20.08 7.24 -7.41
C LYS A 19 20.62 6.01 -6.71
N VAL A 20 19.75 5.08 -6.34
CA VAL A 20 20.10 3.88 -5.58
C VAL A 20 19.53 2.67 -6.29
N ASN A 21 20.37 1.66 -6.47
CA ASN A 21 19.97 0.37 -6.99
C ASN A 21 19.60 -0.55 -5.79
N ALA A 22 18.38 -1.10 -5.80
CA ALA A 22 17.89 -1.99 -4.76
C ALA A 22 18.76 -3.25 -4.59
N HIS A 23 19.36 -3.75 -5.67
CA HIS A 23 20.23 -4.93 -5.65
C HIS A 23 21.57 -4.68 -4.94
N GLU A 24 22.00 -3.43 -4.82
CA GLU A 24 23.28 -3.07 -4.20
C GLU A 24 23.15 -2.82 -2.69
N VAL A 25 22.02 -2.25 -2.25
CA VAL A 25 21.83 -1.84 -0.85
C VAL A 25 20.78 -2.65 -0.11
N GLY A 26 20.04 -3.51 -0.81
CA GLY A 26 18.89 -4.23 -0.29
C GLY A 26 17.63 -3.35 -0.22
N ASP A 27 16.56 -3.81 -0.84
CA ASP A 27 15.32 -3.04 -1.02
C ASP A 27 14.73 -2.52 0.30
N HIS A 28 14.85 -3.27 1.38
CA HIS A 28 14.34 -2.90 2.70
C HIS A 28 15.02 -1.66 3.30
N ALA A 29 16.27 -1.37 2.91
CA ALA A 29 17.09 -0.29 3.50
C ALA A 29 17.00 1.03 2.72
N ILE A 30 16.32 1.08 1.59
CA ILE A 30 16.23 2.27 0.73
C ILE A 30 15.41 3.37 1.42
N PRO A 31 15.98 4.58 1.62
CA PRO A 31 15.30 5.70 2.25
C PRO A 31 14.38 6.45 1.27
N LEU A 32 13.58 7.38 1.80
CA LEU A 32 12.94 8.41 0.99
C LEU A 32 13.98 9.37 0.40
N SER A 33 13.65 9.92 -0.78
CA SER A 33 14.35 11.08 -1.30
C SER A 33 14.05 12.34 -0.46
N PRO A 34 14.85 13.42 -0.54
CA PRO A 34 14.52 14.69 0.10
C PRO A 34 13.14 15.23 -0.30
N HIS A 35 12.74 15.06 -1.57
CA HIS A 35 11.41 15.40 -2.05
C HIS A 35 10.35 14.51 -1.40
N GLY A 36 10.59 13.18 -1.33
CA GLY A 36 9.69 12.22 -0.67
C GLY A 36 9.45 12.52 0.80
N GLN A 37 10.46 13.00 1.53
CA GLN A 37 10.30 13.43 2.93
C GLN A 37 9.36 14.65 3.06
N GLY A 38 9.50 15.64 2.18
CA GLY A 38 8.59 16.78 2.11
C GLY A 38 7.16 16.36 1.78
N HIS A 39 7.01 15.51 0.76
CA HIS A 39 5.74 14.98 0.31
C HIS A 39 5.03 14.15 1.41
N ALA A 40 5.76 13.38 2.22
CA ALA A 40 5.16 12.64 3.34
C ALA A 40 4.45 13.55 4.35
N ARG A 41 4.98 14.74 4.64
CA ARG A 41 4.32 15.74 5.47
C ARG A 41 3.05 16.30 4.82
N GLU A 42 3.08 16.49 3.50
CA GLU A 42 1.88 16.93 2.74
C GLU A 42 0.79 15.88 2.76
N VAL A 43 1.14 14.60 2.58
CA VAL A 43 0.23 13.46 2.74
C VAL A 43 -0.40 13.46 4.14
N GLY A 44 0.38 13.73 5.19
CA GLY A 44 -0.11 13.87 6.56
C GLY A 44 -1.16 14.98 6.68
N ARG A 45 -0.87 16.16 6.14
CA ARG A 45 -1.83 17.27 6.12
C ARG A 45 -3.11 16.94 5.36
N ALA A 46 -3.00 16.23 4.22
CA ALA A 46 -4.14 15.79 3.41
C ALA A 46 -4.99 14.72 4.11
N LEU A 47 -4.38 13.80 4.86
CA LEU A 47 -5.09 12.82 5.69
C LEU A 47 -5.87 13.48 6.82
N GLY A 48 -5.32 14.55 7.39
CA GLY A 48 -5.89 15.30 8.49
C GLY A 48 -5.60 14.70 9.87
N ARG A 49 -5.31 15.59 10.82
CA ARG A 49 -4.96 15.23 12.21
C ARG A 49 -5.99 14.30 12.86
N GLU A 50 -7.27 14.62 12.72
CA GLU A 50 -8.35 13.86 13.36
C GLU A 50 -8.42 12.41 12.86
N TYR A 51 -8.23 12.19 11.55
CA TYR A 51 -8.24 10.85 10.99
C TYR A 51 -7.04 10.04 11.51
N VAL A 52 -5.83 10.61 11.44
CA VAL A 52 -4.59 9.91 11.82
C VAL A 52 -4.57 9.59 13.32
N ALA A 53 -4.95 10.54 14.19
CA ALA A 53 -5.01 10.31 15.65
C ALA A 53 -5.98 9.21 16.05
N GLY A 54 -7.12 9.10 15.39
CA GLY A 54 -8.11 8.05 15.65
C GLY A 54 -7.83 6.71 14.98
N SER A 55 -6.72 6.58 14.23
CA SER A 55 -6.43 5.39 13.45
C SER A 55 -5.56 4.37 14.18
N LEU A 56 -5.81 3.08 13.90
CA LEU A 56 -4.77 2.05 14.01
C LEU A 56 -3.81 2.22 12.84
N LEU A 57 -2.53 2.43 13.15
CA LEU A 57 -1.47 2.61 12.16
C LEU A 57 -0.75 1.30 11.89
N TYR A 58 -0.56 0.97 10.63
CA TYR A 58 0.27 -0.15 10.20
C TYR A 58 1.27 0.33 9.15
N ALA A 59 2.48 -0.18 9.21
CA ALA A 59 3.50 0.08 8.21
C ALA A 59 4.25 -1.20 7.82
N SER A 60 4.67 -1.26 6.56
CA SER A 60 5.73 -2.17 6.16
C SER A 60 7.01 -1.83 6.93
N PRO A 61 7.86 -2.82 7.32
CA PRO A 61 9.11 -2.55 8.02
C PRO A 61 10.21 -1.92 7.15
N TYR A 62 9.96 -1.69 5.87
CA TYR A 62 10.93 -1.07 4.96
C TYR A 62 11.17 0.39 5.32
N LYS A 63 12.41 0.84 5.17
CA LYS A 63 12.84 2.19 5.60
C LYS A 63 11.96 3.30 4.99
N ARG A 64 11.69 3.26 3.68
CA ARG A 64 10.85 4.25 2.98
C ARG A 64 9.42 4.34 3.50
N THR A 65 8.83 3.23 3.95
CA THR A 65 7.47 3.22 4.53
C THR A 65 7.47 3.77 5.95
N ARG A 66 8.47 3.44 6.77
CA ARG A 66 8.63 4.01 8.11
C ARG A 66 8.86 5.51 8.07
N GLU A 67 9.73 5.97 7.16
CA GLU A 67 9.97 7.41 6.96
C GLU A 67 8.73 8.13 6.42
N THR A 68 7.93 7.48 5.55
CA THR A 68 6.64 8.02 5.13
C THR A 68 5.67 8.17 6.30
N LEU A 69 5.54 7.14 7.15
CA LEU A 69 4.69 7.21 8.34
C LEU A 69 5.16 8.30 9.31
N SER A 70 6.46 8.41 9.54
CA SER A 70 7.03 9.48 10.38
C SER A 70 6.69 10.87 9.83
N GLY A 71 6.84 11.07 8.51
CA GLY A 71 6.47 12.33 7.85
C GLY A 71 4.97 12.62 7.92
N ILE A 72 4.10 11.61 7.82
CA ILE A 72 2.66 11.75 8.00
C ILE A 72 2.35 12.25 9.42
N LEU A 73 2.92 11.64 10.45
CA LEU A 73 2.74 12.07 11.83
C LEU A 73 3.23 13.50 12.05
N GLU A 74 4.42 13.83 11.55
CA GLU A 74 4.97 15.19 11.60
C GLU A 74 4.05 16.20 10.90
N GLY A 75 3.53 15.88 9.70
CA GLY A 75 2.61 16.72 8.96
C GLY A 75 1.28 16.98 9.67
N CYS A 76 0.86 16.06 10.54
CA CYS A 76 -0.31 16.18 11.42
C CYS A 76 -0.01 16.85 12.78
N GLY A 77 1.27 17.07 13.12
CA GLY A 77 1.68 17.49 14.46
C GLY A 77 1.34 16.43 15.52
N LEU A 78 1.55 15.15 15.19
CA LEU A 78 1.30 13.99 16.04
C LEU A 78 2.59 13.21 16.29
N THR A 79 2.58 12.44 17.38
CA THR A 79 3.57 11.44 17.71
C THR A 79 2.90 10.05 17.76
N LEU A 80 3.66 8.99 18.00
CA LEU A 80 3.11 7.64 18.16
C LEU A 80 2.26 7.49 19.43
N ASP A 81 2.40 8.37 20.40
CA ASP A 81 1.59 8.37 21.63
C ASP A 81 0.19 8.96 21.42
N ASP A 82 -0.01 9.69 20.32
CA ASP A 82 -1.26 10.37 19.99
C ASP A 82 -2.24 9.50 19.17
N VAL A 83 -1.87 8.25 18.83
CA VAL A 83 -2.66 7.39 17.93
C VAL A 83 -3.25 6.18 18.65
N ALA A 84 -4.28 5.55 18.08
CA ALA A 84 -4.95 4.40 18.69
C ALA A 84 -4.04 3.14 18.82
N GLY A 85 -2.96 3.10 18.06
CA GLY A 85 -1.91 2.08 18.09
C GLY A 85 -1.08 2.10 16.81
N SER A 86 0.18 1.68 16.89
CA SER A 86 1.09 1.63 15.74
C SER A 86 1.83 0.30 15.71
N TYR A 87 1.89 -0.32 14.53
CA TYR A 87 2.46 -1.65 14.32
C TYR A 87 3.24 -1.73 13.01
N GLU A 88 4.40 -2.35 13.04
CA GLU A 88 5.10 -2.80 11.84
C GLU A 88 4.69 -4.24 11.53
N ASP A 89 4.36 -4.52 10.26
CA ASP A 89 3.99 -5.88 9.84
C ASP A 89 4.74 -6.30 8.58
N PRO A 90 5.59 -7.35 8.64
CA PRO A 90 6.36 -7.83 7.48
C PRO A 90 5.49 -8.31 6.30
N ARG A 91 4.22 -8.65 6.55
CA ARG A 91 3.28 -9.03 5.49
C ARG A 91 2.90 -7.88 4.57
N LEU A 92 3.21 -6.63 4.99
CA LEU A 92 3.00 -5.41 4.20
C LEU A 92 4.19 -5.02 3.31
N ARG A 93 5.28 -5.83 3.26
CA ARG A 93 6.43 -5.56 2.38
C ARG A 93 6.03 -5.54 0.90
N GLU A 94 6.88 -4.95 0.05
CA GLU A 94 6.67 -5.02 -1.39
C GLU A 94 6.90 -6.45 -1.92
N VAL A 95 6.41 -6.73 -3.11
CA VAL A 95 6.70 -7.98 -3.81
C VAL A 95 8.19 -8.03 -4.11
N GLU A 96 8.81 -9.14 -3.75
CA GLU A 96 10.20 -9.41 -4.07
C GLU A 96 10.32 -9.81 -5.55
N HIS A 97 11.00 -8.97 -6.35
CA HIS A 97 11.18 -9.24 -7.78
C HIS A 97 12.37 -10.18 -8.09
N GLY A 98 13.05 -10.66 -7.04
CA GLY A 98 14.21 -11.55 -7.18
C GLY A 98 15.44 -10.81 -7.67
N TYR A 99 16.37 -11.56 -8.27
CA TYR A 99 17.70 -11.04 -8.62
C TYR A 99 17.87 -10.74 -10.11
N GLU A 100 16.92 -11.16 -10.94
CA GLU A 100 16.96 -10.90 -12.39
C GLU A 100 16.18 -9.63 -12.74
N PRO A 101 16.60 -8.87 -13.76
CA PRO A 101 15.84 -7.71 -14.24
C PRO A 101 14.40 -8.09 -14.59
N ILE A 102 13.45 -7.26 -14.19
CA ILE A 102 12.01 -7.48 -14.43
C ILE A 102 11.73 -7.60 -15.94
N GLU A 103 12.41 -6.79 -16.75
CA GLU A 103 12.27 -6.73 -18.21
C GLU A 103 12.65 -8.06 -18.86
N SER A 104 13.68 -8.75 -18.36
CA SER A 104 14.12 -10.05 -18.89
C SER A 104 13.08 -11.16 -18.69
N GLN A 105 12.14 -10.95 -17.79
CA GLN A 105 11.09 -11.91 -17.44
C GLN A 105 9.72 -11.58 -18.08
N ALA A 106 9.64 -10.53 -18.90
CA ALA A 106 8.38 -10.01 -19.44
C ALA A 106 7.59 -11.04 -20.27
N GLU A 107 8.30 -11.82 -21.13
CA GLU A 107 7.65 -12.85 -21.95
C GLU A 107 7.07 -13.99 -21.11
N LEU A 108 7.83 -14.46 -20.11
CA LEU A 108 7.36 -15.50 -19.19
C LEU A 108 6.15 -15.02 -18.38
N ARG A 109 6.16 -13.77 -17.92
CA ARG A 109 5.04 -13.15 -17.21
C ARG A 109 3.78 -13.11 -18.09
N ARG A 110 3.92 -12.76 -19.36
CA ARG A 110 2.79 -12.75 -20.31
C ARG A 110 2.27 -14.16 -20.56
N THR A 111 3.15 -15.16 -20.71
CA THR A 111 2.78 -16.55 -20.98
C THR A 111 2.09 -17.21 -19.79
N HIS A 112 2.57 -16.99 -18.59
CA HIS A 112 2.07 -17.64 -17.36
C HIS A 112 0.99 -16.83 -16.64
N GLY A 113 0.67 -15.63 -17.11
CA GLY A 113 -0.23 -14.68 -16.44
C GLY A 113 0.48 -13.87 -15.35
N TRP A 114 0.35 -12.56 -15.42
CA TRP A 114 1.02 -11.62 -14.53
C TRP A 114 0.76 -11.92 -13.05
N PHE A 115 -0.47 -12.22 -12.68
CA PHE A 115 -0.84 -12.48 -11.29
C PHE A 115 -0.17 -13.73 -10.71
N TYR A 116 0.00 -14.78 -11.51
CA TYR A 116 0.51 -16.08 -11.07
C TYR A 116 2.02 -16.26 -11.27
N TYR A 117 2.63 -15.43 -12.13
CA TYR A 117 4.06 -15.56 -12.41
C TYR A 117 4.89 -15.22 -11.17
N ARG A 118 5.67 -16.20 -10.71
CA ARG A 118 6.65 -16.01 -9.63
C ARG A 118 7.97 -15.53 -10.23
N PHE A 119 8.43 -14.36 -9.80
CA PHE A 119 9.74 -13.87 -10.21
C PHE A 119 10.84 -14.84 -9.76
N ARG A 120 11.89 -15.02 -10.55
CA ARG A 120 13.00 -15.91 -10.24
C ARG A 120 13.75 -15.42 -9.00
N GLY A 121 13.73 -16.23 -7.94
CA GLY A 121 14.26 -15.85 -6.63
C GLY A 121 13.39 -14.86 -5.84
N GLY A 122 12.14 -14.67 -6.26
CA GLY A 122 11.22 -13.72 -5.65
C GLY A 122 9.82 -14.29 -5.40
N GLU A 123 8.84 -13.40 -5.34
CA GLU A 123 7.41 -13.67 -5.12
C GLU A 123 6.62 -13.50 -6.43
N SER A 124 5.39 -14.03 -6.46
CA SER A 124 4.35 -13.65 -7.40
C SER A 124 3.40 -12.63 -6.76
N PRO A 125 2.57 -11.90 -7.54
CA PRO A 125 1.42 -11.18 -6.99
C PRO A 125 0.48 -12.08 -6.18
N ALA A 126 0.31 -13.34 -6.55
CA ALA A 126 -0.48 -14.32 -5.79
C ALA A 126 0.11 -14.59 -4.39
N ASP A 127 1.42 -14.70 -4.24
CA ASP A 127 2.07 -14.82 -2.93
C ASP A 127 1.84 -13.57 -2.06
N CYS A 128 1.90 -12.40 -2.68
CA CYS A 128 1.57 -11.14 -2.02
C CYS A 128 0.11 -11.10 -1.58
N TYR A 129 -0.81 -11.55 -2.42
CA TYR A 129 -2.22 -11.67 -2.09
C TYR A 129 -2.45 -12.58 -0.88
N ASP A 130 -1.79 -13.73 -0.81
CA ASP A 130 -1.92 -14.68 0.31
C ASP A 130 -1.44 -14.08 1.63
N ARG A 131 -0.25 -13.45 1.65
CA ARG A 131 0.24 -12.79 2.88
C ARG A 131 -0.58 -11.58 3.28
N THR A 132 -1.12 -10.85 2.31
CA THR A 132 -2.03 -9.73 2.54
C THR A 132 -3.37 -10.22 3.10
N SER A 133 -3.87 -11.39 2.67
CA SER A 133 -5.07 -12.02 3.23
C SER A 133 -4.89 -12.34 4.71
N SER A 134 -3.75 -12.94 5.07
CA SER A 134 -3.41 -13.23 6.47
C SER A 134 -3.26 -11.95 7.31
N PHE A 135 -2.69 -10.87 6.74
CA PHE A 135 -2.62 -9.57 7.40
C PHE A 135 -4.01 -9.00 7.65
N LEU A 136 -4.88 -8.99 6.62
CA LEU A 136 -6.24 -8.47 6.69
C LEU A 136 -7.04 -9.11 7.83
N GLU A 137 -6.97 -10.43 7.97
CA GLU A 137 -7.63 -11.14 9.07
C GLU A 137 -7.13 -10.69 10.45
N SER A 138 -5.82 -10.50 10.60
CA SER A 138 -5.22 -10.05 11.85
C SER A 138 -5.60 -8.60 12.15
N MET A 139 -5.63 -7.75 11.14
CA MET A 139 -6.02 -6.35 11.22
C MET A 139 -7.49 -6.23 11.64
N MET A 140 -8.40 -6.98 11.02
CA MET A 140 -9.83 -6.93 11.35
C MET A 140 -10.10 -7.35 12.81
N ARG A 141 -9.43 -8.40 13.30
CA ARG A 141 -9.50 -8.77 14.73
C ARG A 141 -8.99 -7.67 15.66
N GLN A 142 -7.98 -6.90 15.22
CA GLN A 142 -7.44 -5.80 16.01
C GLN A 142 -8.37 -4.58 15.99
N VAL A 143 -8.98 -4.28 14.85
CA VAL A 143 -10.02 -3.25 14.68
C VAL A 143 -11.17 -3.50 15.65
N GLU A 144 -11.69 -4.72 15.65
CA GLU A 144 -12.77 -5.15 16.56
C GLU A 144 -12.36 -5.03 18.04
N ARG A 145 -11.17 -5.55 18.41
CA ARG A 145 -10.66 -5.52 19.78
C ARG A 145 -10.44 -4.10 20.31
N LYS A 146 -10.02 -3.18 19.44
CA LYS A 146 -9.74 -1.78 19.78
C LYS A 146 -10.96 -0.87 19.64
N ASP A 147 -12.07 -1.40 19.15
CA ASP A 147 -13.30 -0.64 18.86
C ASP A 147 -13.02 0.63 18.05
N THR A 148 -12.22 0.48 16.99
CA THR A 148 -11.85 1.60 16.12
C THR A 148 -12.50 1.49 14.75
N GLU A 149 -12.87 2.62 14.20
CA GLU A 149 -13.42 2.73 12.85
C GLU A 149 -12.42 3.29 11.83
N ARG A 150 -11.14 3.45 12.21
CA ARG A 150 -10.13 4.07 11.33
C ARG A 150 -8.85 3.25 11.31
N VAL A 151 -8.38 2.95 10.10
CA VAL A 151 -7.12 2.24 9.87
C VAL A 151 -6.31 3.00 8.83
N LEU A 152 -5.03 3.24 9.11
CA LEU A 152 -4.07 3.78 8.15
C LEU A 152 -2.94 2.79 7.94
N ILE A 153 -2.69 2.44 6.67
CA ILE A 153 -1.67 1.47 6.27
C ILE A 153 -0.68 2.14 5.34
N VAL A 154 0.59 2.20 5.71
CA VAL A 154 1.66 2.69 4.84
C VAL A 154 2.41 1.50 4.26
N THR A 155 2.35 1.32 2.94
CA THR A 155 2.86 0.15 2.24
C THR A 155 3.37 0.50 0.82
N HIS A 156 3.32 -0.44 -0.11
CA HIS A 156 3.94 -0.37 -1.43
C HIS A 156 2.89 -0.54 -2.54
N GLY A 157 3.30 -0.29 -3.78
CA GLY A 157 2.36 -0.23 -4.90
C GLY A 157 1.61 -1.53 -5.16
N LEU A 158 2.32 -2.65 -5.29
CA LEU A 158 1.67 -3.93 -5.57
C LEU A 158 0.95 -4.48 -4.33
N ALA A 159 1.49 -4.26 -3.13
CA ALA A 159 0.83 -4.64 -1.88
C ALA A 159 -0.52 -3.92 -1.70
N VAL A 160 -0.63 -2.64 -2.08
CA VAL A 160 -1.92 -1.90 -2.12
C VAL A 160 -2.92 -2.59 -3.05
N ARG A 161 -2.50 -2.95 -4.27
CA ARG A 161 -3.37 -3.60 -5.26
C ARG A 161 -3.84 -4.97 -4.76
N CYS A 162 -2.96 -5.77 -4.18
CA CYS A 162 -3.31 -7.08 -3.59
C CYS A 162 -4.26 -6.92 -2.40
N PHE A 163 -4.07 -5.91 -1.55
CA PHE A 163 -4.97 -5.62 -0.44
C PHE A 163 -6.37 -5.27 -0.94
N VAL A 164 -6.49 -4.37 -1.92
CA VAL A 164 -7.77 -3.96 -2.50
C VAL A 164 -8.45 -5.14 -3.18
N MET A 165 -7.71 -5.94 -3.96
CA MET A 165 -8.22 -7.15 -4.59
C MET A 165 -8.82 -8.11 -3.55
N ARG A 166 -8.09 -8.37 -2.46
CA ARG A 166 -8.57 -9.28 -1.41
C ARG A 166 -9.77 -8.72 -0.66
N PHE A 167 -9.75 -7.44 -0.33
CA PHE A 167 -10.80 -6.79 0.45
C PHE A 167 -12.13 -6.69 -0.30
N LEU A 168 -12.09 -6.36 -1.58
CA LEU A 168 -13.28 -6.22 -2.44
C LEU A 168 -13.66 -7.49 -3.20
N HIS A 169 -12.88 -8.57 -3.07
CA HIS A 169 -13.04 -9.81 -3.85
C HIS A 169 -12.98 -9.58 -5.36
N LEU A 170 -12.03 -8.77 -5.82
CA LEU A 170 -11.86 -8.51 -7.25
C LEU A 170 -11.36 -9.76 -7.97
N SER A 171 -11.74 -9.89 -9.25
CA SER A 171 -11.19 -10.91 -10.14
C SER A 171 -9.74 -10.60 -10.52
N VAL A 172 -9.02 -11.56 -11.10
CA VAL A 172 -7.66 -11.36 -11.60
C VAL A 172 -7.64 -10.30 -12.71
N GLU A 173 -8.63 -10.30 -13.60
CA GLU A 173 -8.77 -9.32 -14.68
C GLU A 173 -8.96 -7.90 -14.11
N GLN A 174 -9.77 -7.76 -13.06
CA GLN A 174 -9.94 -6.48 -12.37
C GLN A 174 -8.66 -6.02 -11.68
N PHE A 175 -7.93 -6.94 -11.02
CA PHE A 175 -6.62 -6.65 -10.46
C PHE A 175 -5.61 -6.22 -11.53
N ASP A 176 -5.58 -6.91 -12.67
CA ASP A 176 -4.67 -6.59 -13.78
C ASP A 176 -5.00 -5.23 -14.42
N SER A 177 -6.26 -4.82 -14.41
CA SER A 177 -6.68 -3.50 -14.89
C SER A 177 -6.27 -2.34 -13.98
N LEU A 178 -5.89 -2.60 -12.72
CA LEU A 178 -5.45 -1.55 -11.81
C LEU A 178 -4.06 -1.03 -12.19
N ALA A 179 -3.92 0.29 -12.30
CA ALA A 179 -2.62 0.92 -12.37
C ALA A 179 -1.90 0.88 -11.01
N ASN A 180 -0.58 0.95 -11.04
CA ASN A 180 0.20 1.09 -9.81
C ASN A 180 -0.03 2.49 -9.23
N PRO A 181 -0.46 2.66 -7.97
CA PRO A 181 -0.68 3.99 -7.41
C PRO A 181 0.61 4.81 -7.40
N HIS A 182 0.50 6.12 -7.56
CA HIS A 182 1.66 7.02 -7.46
C HIS A 182 2.25 7.04 -6.04
N ASN A 183 3.51 7.44 -5.90
CA ASN A 183 4.13 7.66 -4.61
C ASN A 183 3.32 8.66 -3.78
N GLY A 184 3.04 8.36 -2.53
CA GLY A 184 2.21 9.18 -1.64
C GLY A 184 0.70 9.14 -1.92
N ALA A 185 0.23 8.37 -2.92
CA ALA A 185 -1.19 8.22 -3.19
C ALA A 185 -1.93 7.69 -1.97
N ILE A 186 -3.10 8.28 -1.69
CA ILE A 186 -4.02 7.85 -0.63
C ILE A 186 -5.17 7.08 -1.29
N ILE A 187 -5.30 5.82 -0.93
CA ILE A 187 -6.37 4.93 -1.40
C ILE A 187 -7.33 4.72 -0.24
N THR A 188 -8.62 4.96 -0.46
CA THR A 188 -9.65 4.85 0.57
C THR A 188 -10.61 3.72 0.27
N LEU A 189 -10.79 2.83 1.25
CA LEU A 189 -11.82 1.80 1.30
C LEU A 189 -12.83 2.20 2.38
N ALA A 190 -14.09 2.33 2.01
CA ALA A 190 -15.18 2.74 2.90
C ALA A 190 -16.53 2.25 2.36
N ASP A 191 -17.61 2.57 3.08
CA ASP A 191 -18.96 2.45 2.54
C ASP A 191 -19.04 3.18 1.19
N LYS A 192 -19.42 2.46 0.13
CA LYS A 192 -19.46 2.98 -1.25
C LYS A 192 -20.28 4.26 -1.41
N THR A 193 -21.27 4.47 -0.56
CA THR A 193 -22.14 5.66 -0.59
C THR A 193 -21.45 6.92 -0.08
N THR A 194 -20.32 6.76 0.65
CA THR A 194 -19.54 7.89 1.20
C THR A 194 -18.35 8.28 0.32
N LEU A 195 -18.05 7.50 -0.71
CA LEU A 195 -16.92 7.73 -1.61
C LEU A 195 -17.33 8.58 -2.82
N VAL A 196 -16.39 9.40 -3.27
CA VAL A 196 -16.50 10.12 -4.55
C VAL A 196 -15.85 9.24 -5.63
N ASP A 197 -16.62 8.95 -6.68
CA ASP A 197 -16.19 8.19 -7.87
C ASP A 197 -15.39 6.89 -7.55
N PRO A 198 -15.98 5.94 -6.82
CA PRO A 198 -15.31 4.68 -6.56
C PRO A 198 -15.12 3.89 -7.86
N ILE A 199 -13.90 3.36 -8.09
CA ILE A 199 -13.59 2.61 -9.32
C ILE A 199 -14.06 1.16 -9.28
N PHE A 200 -14.13 0.56 -8.07
CA PHE A 200 -14.70 -0.76 -7.82
C PHE A 200 -15.56 -0.71 -6.56
N THR A 201 -16.67 -1.43 -6.61
CA THR A 201 -17.57 -1.60 -5.46
C THR A 201 -18.05 -3.03 -5.36
N ASN A 202 -18.42 -3.46 -4.15
CA ASN A 202 -19.25 -4.64 -3.90
C ASN A 202 -20.57 -4.21 -3.25
N ASP A 203 -21.25 -5.12 -2.54
CA ASP A 203 -22.54 -4.82 -1.92
C ASP A 203 -22.50 -3.64 -0.97
N TYR A 204 -21.43 -3.51 -0.19
CA TYR A 204 -21.28 -2.49 0.84
C TYR A 204 -20.08 -1.55 0.58
N TRP A 205 -18.93 -2.10 0.22
CA TRP A 205 -17.66 -1.39 0.14
C TRP A 205 -17.36 -0.83 -1.24
N GLY A 206 -16.60 0.25 -1.26
CA GLY A 206 -15.99 0.78 -2.47
C GLY A 206 -14.52 1.16 -2.25
N VAL A 207 -13.81 1.41 -3.34
CA VAL A 207 -12.45 1.93 -3.34
C VAL A 207 -12.32 3.17 -4.21
N SER A 208 -11.67 4.22 -3.70
CA SER A 208 -11.28 5.42 -4.43
C SER A 208 -9.78 5.70 -4.27
N GLY A 209 -9.22 6.56 -5.14
CA GLY A 209 -7.81 6.94 -5.12
C GLY A 209 -6.88 6.01 -5.90
N LEU A 210 -7.40 4.96 -6.55
CA LEU A 210 -6.71 4.18 -7.57
C LEU A 210 -7.18 4.62 -8.97
N THR A 211 -6.43 4.25 -9.99
CA THR A 211 -6.76 4.46 -11.39
C THR A 211 -6.68 3.14 -12.16
N LEU A 212 -7.39 3.06 -13.27
CA LEU A 212 -7.25 1.97 -14.21
C LEU A 212 -6.09 2.25 -15.17
N ARG A 213 -5.48 1.20 -15.71
CA ARG A 213 -4.49 1.32 -16.77
C ARG A 213 -5.16 1.87 -18.02
N VAL A 214 -4.51 2.81 -18.69
CA VAL A 214 -4.95 3.38 -19.96
C VAL A 214 -4.15 2.71 -21.07
N GLY A 215 -4.78 1.75 -21.79
CA GLY A 215 -4.14 1.10 -22.94
C GLY A 215 -3.09 0.03 -22.55
N ASP A 216 -2.65 -0.71 -23.55
CA ASP A 216 -1.61 -1.74 -23.43
C ASP A 216 -0.25 -1.11 -23.05
N GLU A 217 0.09 -1.09 -21.75
CA GLU A 217 1.45 -0.99 -21.24
C GLU A 217 1.88 -2.28 -20.57
#